data_df3a8e558cf4a6cd435db08207db7fdf
#
_entry.id   df3a8e558cf4a6cd435db08207db7fdf
#
_cell.length_a   1.000
_cell.length_b   1.000
_cell.length_c   1.000
_cell.angle_alpha   90.00
_cell.angle_beta   90.00
_cell.angle_gamma   90.00
#
_symmetry.space_group_name_H-M   'P 1'
#
loop_
_entity.id
_entity.type
_entity.pdbx_description
1 polymer ?
#
loop_
_entity_poly.entity_id
_entity_poly.type
_entity_poly.pdbx_seq_one_letter_code
_entity_poly.pdbx_strand_id
1 'polypeptide(L)'
;LYYWVNLGVLPFWIILIFFPNTQLSKFFVTSIFPIFILCGTYIFMLYKSYLNSYDFIINFNLYLGIENINNLFNDQFFLMMFWIHFISINLFVGGWISKDAQKLNINKFLCAFPLIITYLIGPIGIFIYWLIRIFYSKRISLYE
;
A
#
# COMPACT_ATOMS: atom_id res chain seq x y z
N LEU A 1 12.27 7.21 11.72
CA LEU A 1 11.82 6.21 10.77
C LEU A 1 10.58 6.67 10.00
N TYR A 2 9.53 7.21 10.66
CA TYR A 2 8.28 7.68 10.03
C TYR A 2 8.52 8.57 8.80
N TYR A 3 9.30 9.64 8.95
CA TYR A 3 9.60 10.54 7.82
C TYR A 3 10.33 9.85 6.66
N TRP A 4 11.28 8.95 6.98
CA TRP A 4 12.04 8.24 5.95
C TRP A 4 11.18 7.26 5.15
N VAL A 5 10.24 6.57 5.81
CA VAL A 5 9.32 5.66 5.12
C VAL A 5 8.37 6.44 4.22
N ASN A 6 7.81 7.54 4.70
CA ASN A 6 6.92 8.39 3.89
C ASN A 6 7.65 9.01 2.69
N LEU A 7 8.85 9.56 2.90
CA LEU A 7 9.66 10.11 1.80
C LEU A 7 10.12 9.02 0.83
N GLY A 8 10.44 7.84 1.35
CA GLY A 8 10.91 6.72 0.54
C GLY A 8 9.86 6.16 -0.42
N VAL A 9 8.57 6.25 -0.10
CA VAL A 9 7.51 5.76 -1.00
C VAL A 9 7.04 6.80 -2.01
N LEU A 10 7.28 8.09 -1.78
CA LEU A 10 6.87 9.16 -2.70
C LEU A 10 7.38 8.98 -4.13
N PRO A 11 8.66 8.66 -4.38
CA PRO A 11 9.16 8.45 -5.73
C PRO A 11 8.39 7.35 -6.48
N PHE A 12 8.03 6.27 -5.79
CA PHE A 12 7.26 5.18 -6.41
C PHE A 12 5.86 5.64 -6.82
N TRP A 13 5.19 6.44 -5.99
CA TRP A 13 3.89 7.00 -6.32
C TRP A 13 3.94 8.03 -7.45
N ILE A 14 4.97 8.88 -7.48
CA ILE A 14 5.19 9.83 -8.58
C ILE A 14 5.35 9.07 -9.90
N ILE A 15 6.13 8.00 -9.91
CA ILE A 15 6.32 7.17 -11.10
C ILE A 15 5.00 6.49 -11.52
N LEU A 16 4.24 5.94 -10.58
CA LEU A 16 2.95 5.29 -10.88
C LEU A 16 1.94 6.25 -11.49
N ILE A 17 1.85 7.46 -10.97
CA ILE A 17 0.82 8.45 -11.37
C ILE A 17 1.19 9.10 -12.72
N PHE A 18 2.44 9.53 -12.87
CA PHE A 18 2.85 10.33 -14.04
C PHE A 18 3.48 9.52 -15.15
N PHE A 19 4.15 8.41 -14.82
CA PHE A 19 4.93 7.61 -15.77
C PHE A 19 4.59 6.11 -15.74
N PRO A 20 3.29 5.72 -15.70
CA PRO A 20 2.90 4.32 -15.49
C PRO A 20 3.39 3.36 -16.56
N ASN A 21 3.56 3.82 -17.80
CA ASN A 21 3.91 2.98 -18.96
C ASN A 21 5.40 2.89 -19.25
N THR A 22 6.24 3.51 -18.40
CA THR A 22 7.70 3.53 -18.62
C THR A 22 8.38 2.25 -18.12
N GLN A 23 9.58 1.99 -18.64
CA GLN A 23 10.43 0.89 -18.13
C GLN A 23 10.79 1.09 -16.66
N LEU A 24 10.94 2.34 -16.21
CA LEU A 24 11.15 2.67 -14.80
C LEU A 24 9.99 2.19 -13.93
N SER A 25 8.74 2.44 -14.36
CA SER A 25 7.56 1.95 -13.64
C SER A 25 7.54 0.42 -13.55
N LYS A 26 7.83 -0.25 -14.67
CA LYS A 26 7.84 -1.71 -14.72
C LYS A 26 8.92 -2.33 -13.84
N PHE A 27 10.10 -1.74 -13.79
CA PHE A 27 11.22 -2.28 -13.03
C PHE A 27 11.19 -1.88 -11.54
N PHE A 28 10.96 -0.61 -11.24
CA PHE A 28 11.06 -0.10 -9.87
C PHE A 28 9.75 -0.16 -9.08
N VAL A 29 8.61 -0.01 -9.71
CA VAL A 29 7.35 0.22 -8.99
C VAL A 29 6.40 -0.96 -9.07
N THR A 30 6.15 -1.49 -10.25
CA THR A 30 5.26 -2.64 -10.43
C THR A 30 5.97 -3.99 -10.30
N SER A 31 7.23 -3.97 -9.92
CA SER A 31 8.01 -5.15 -9.53
C SER A 31 7.87 -5.42 -8.03
N ILE A 32 8.49 -6.49 -7.57
CA ILE A 32 8.58 -6.82 -6.14
C ILE A 32 9.46 -5.85 -5.34
N PHE A 33 10.28 -5.04 -6.03
CA PHE A 33 11.34 -4.24 -5.42
C PHE A 33 10.87 -3.30 -4.29
N PRO A 34 9.86 -2.40 -4.49
CA PRO A 34 9.43 -1.51 -3.41
C PRO A 34 8.79 -2.26 -2.25
N ILE A 35 8.03 -3.31 -2.54
CA ILE A 35 7.40 -4.15 -1.52
C ILE A 35 8.46 -4.89 -0.73
N PHE A 36 9.51 -5.40 -1.38
CA PHE A 36 10.62 -6.06 -0.70
C PHE A 36 11.33 -5.13 0.29
N ILE A 37 11.57 -3.87 -0.07
CA ILE A 37 12.17 -2.86 0.82
C ILE A 37 11.26 -2.59 2.03
N LEU A 38 9.97 -2.39 1.79
CA LEU A 38 9.00 -2.12 2.87
C LEU A 38 8.82 -3.32 3.79
N CYS A 39 8.73 -4.53 3.24
CA CYS A 39 8.70 -5.76 4.02
C CYS A 39 9.99 -5.97 4.82
N GLY A 40 11.14 -5.69 4.23
CA GLY A 40 12.43 -5.73 4.93
C GLY A 40 12.50 -4.74 6.10
N THR A 41 11.99 -3.53 5.90
CA THR A 41 11.86 -2.52 6.98
C THR A 41 10.92 -3.01 8.09
N TYR A 42 9.81 -3.63 7.71
CA TYR A 42 8.86 -4.22 8.66
C TYR A 42 9.51 -5.33 9.50
N ILE A 43 10.20 -6.27 8.84
CA ILE A 43 10.92 -7.38 9.49
C ILE A 43 12.03 -6.83 10.41
N PHE A 44 12.76 -5.82 9.97
CA PHE A 44 13.79 -5.17 10.78
C PHE A 44 13.19 -4.54 12.06
N MET A 45 12.03 -3.91 11.97
CA MET A 45 11.31 -3.38 13.12
C MET A 45 10.86 -4.50 14.07
N LEU A 46 10.33 -5.61 13.55
CA LEU A 46 9.99 -6.78 14.35
C LEU A 46 11.21 -7.33 15.11
N TYR A 47 12.34 -7.45 14.41
CA TYR A 47 13.58 -7.93 15.03
C TYR A 47 14.06 -7.00 16.16
N LYS A 48 14.07 -5.68 15.92
CA LYS A 48 14.40 -4.70 16.97
C LYS A 48 13.49 -4.81 18.18
N SER A 49 12.22 -5.02 17.95
CA SER A 49 11.23 -5.15 19.01
C SER A 49 11.44 -6.42 19.82
N TYR A 50 11.74 -7.52 19.14
CA TYR A 50 12.11 -8.78 19.79
C TYR A 50 13.30 -8.59 20.73
N LEU A 51 14.34 -7.90 20.29
CA LEU A 51 15.52 -7.60 21.12
C LEU A 51 15.19 -6.72 22.34
N ASN A 52 14.17 -5.88 22.24
CA ASN A 52 13.70 -5.02 23.33
C ASN A 52 12.62 -5.69 24.21
N SER A 53 12.46 -7.02 24.10
CA SER A 53 11.50 -7.81 24.88
C SER A 53 10.04 -7.35 24.74
N TYR A 54 9.66 -6.89 23.54
CA TYR A 54 8.28 -6.54 23.23
C TYR A 54 7.40 -7.80 23.25
N ASP A 55 6.27 -7.73 23.93
CA ASP A 55 5.30 -8.83 23.97
C ASP A 55 4.40 -8.84 22.74
N PHE A 56 4.72 -9.68 21.77
CA PHE A 56 3.93 -9.84 20.54
C PHE A 56 2.54 -10.43 20.76
N ILE A 57 2.30 -11.10 21.90
CA ILE A 57 1.00 -11.70 22.21
C ILE A 57 -0.05 -10.60 22.36
N ILE A 58 0.34 -9.44 22.86
CA ILE A 58 -0.55 -8.27 23.02
C ILE A 58 -1.16 -7.85 21.67
N ASN A 59 -0.45 -8.05 20.55
CA ASN A 59 -0.96 -7.67 19.23
C ASN A 59 -2.23 -8.45 18.83
N PHE A 60 -2.43 -9.66 19.35
CA PHE A 60 -3.65 -10.43 19.10
C PHE A 60 -4.90 -9.82 19.75
N ASN A 61 -4.74 -8.89 20.69
CA ASN A 61 -5.83 -8.14 21.28
C ASN A 61 -6.59 -7.28 20.26
N LEU A 62 -6.02 -7.05 19.05
CA LEU A 62 -6.74 -6.42 17.94
C LEU A 62 -8.10 -7.05 17.66
N TYR A 63 -8.21 -8.35 17.87
CA TYR A 63 -9.42 -9.12 17.56
C TYR A 63 -10.42 -9.17 18.71
N LEU A 64 -10.08 -8.61 19.88
CA LEU A 64 -10.88 -8.72 21.10
C LEU A 64 -11.75 -7.50 21.40
N GLY A 65 -11.79 -6.50 20.52
CA GLY A 65 -12.67 -5.34 20.61
C GLY A 65 -12.00 -4.00 20.33
N ILE A 66 -12.84 -2.98 20.09
CA ILE A 66 -12.40 -1.65 19.67
C ILE A 66 -11.54 -0.93 20.74
N GLU A 67 -11.81 -1.17 22.02
CA GLU A 67 -11.04 -0.57 23.12
C GLU A 67 -9.60 -1.08 23.12
N ASN A 68 -9.39 -2.37 22.83
CA ASN A 68 -8.07 -2.97 22.72
C ASN A 68 -7.30 -2.41 21.52
N ILE A 69 -7.97 -2.16 20.40
CA ILE A 69 -7.39 -1.49 19.26
C ILE A 69 -6.89 -0.10 19.65
N ASN A 70 -7.73 0.68 20.34
CA ASN A 70 -7.35 2.02 20.78
C ASN A 70 -6.13 2.00 21.71
N ASN A 71 -6.04 1.06 22.63
CA ASN A 71 -4.90 0.89 23.50
C ASN A 71 -3.61 0.54 22.75
N LEU A 72 -3.70 -0.34 21.76
CA LEU A 72 -2.56 -0.71 20.91
C LEU A 72 -2.06 0.47 20.07
N PHE A 73 -2.95 1.30 19.56
CA PHE A 73 -2.57 2.49 18.79
C PHE A 73 -1.92 3.59 19.64
N ASN A 74 -2.02 3.53 20.96
CA ASN A 74 -1.25 4.39 21.87
C ASN A 74 0.21 3.93 22.02
N ASP A 75 0.53 2.68 21.68
CA ASP A 75 1.91 2.21 21.62
C ASP A 75 2.60 2.68 20.35
N GLN A 76 3.69 3.42 20.49
CA GLN A 76 4.42 4.01 19.36
C GLN A 76 5.00 2.95 18.42
N PHE A 77 5.42 1.81 18.96
CA PHE A 77 5.98 0.74 18.16
C PHE A 77 4.88 0.10 17.30
N PHE A 78 3.76 -0.26 17.93
CA PHE A 78 2.60 -0.81 17.23
C PHE A 78 2.09 0.14 16.14
N LEU A 79 1.96 1.43 16.46
CA LEU A 79 1.53 2.46 15.52
C LEU A 79 2.46 2.55 14.31
N MET A 80 3.79 2.48 14.53
CA MET A 80 4.76 2.53 13.45
C MET A 80 4.70 1.29 12.56
N MET A 81 4.54 0.11 13.15
CA MET A 81 4.35 -1.15 12.42
C MET A 81 3.09 -1.11 11.57
N PHE A 82 1.98 -0.66 12.14
CA PHE A 82 0.73 -0.47 11.42
C PHE A 82 0.90 0.51 10.25
N TRP A 83 1.63 1.61 10.43
CA TRP A 83 1.87 2.60 9.39
C TRP A 83 2.66 2.02 8.21
N ILE A 84 3.72 1.26 8.47
CA ILE A 84 4.50 0.58 7.42
C ILE A 84 3.62 -0.43 6.68
N HIS A 85 2.80 -1.18 7.41
CA HIS A 85 1.83 -2.11 6.81
C HIS A 85 0.85 -1.37 5.90
N PHE A 86 0.25 -0.28 6.37
CA PHE A 86 -0.69 0.53 5.62
C PHE A 86 -0.09 1.08 4.30
N ILE A 87 1.10 1.66 4.38
CA ILE A 87 1.82 2.17 3.20
C ILE A 87 2.15 1.04 2.21
N SER A 88 2.57 -0.11 2.71
CA SER A 88 2.94 -1.26 1.88
C SER A 88 1.74 -1.79 1.09
N ILE A 89 0.61 -1.96 1.75
CA ILE A 89 -0.63 -2.43 1.11
C ILE A 89 -1.14 -1.40 0.12
N ASN A 90 -1.14 -0.11 0.45
CA ASN A 90 -1.57 0.93 -0.48
C ASN A 90 -0.70 0.96 -1.74
N LEU A 91 0.62 0.84 -1.60
CA LEU A 91 1.53 0.79 -2.75
C LEU A 91 1.33 -0.47 -3.60
N PHE A 92 1.09 -1.62 -2.98
CA PHE A 92 0.75 -2.85 -3.68
C PHE A 92 -0.54 -2.69 -4.49
N VAL A 93 -1.58 -2.13 -3.88
CA VAL A 93 -2.87 -1.83 -4.54
C VAL A 93 -2.67 -0.86 -5.70
N GLY A 94 -1.89 0.21 -5.50
CA GLY A 94 -1.54 1.16 -6.56
C GLY A 94 -0.83 0.50 -7.74
N GLY A 95 0.11 -0.39 -7.48
CA GLY A 95 0.79 -1.19 -8.51
C GLY A 95 -0.18 -2.10 -9.26
N TRP A 96 -1.12 -2.73 -8.57
CA TRP A 96 -2.17 -3.54 -9.19
C TRP A 96 -3.07 -2.69 -10.08
N ILE A 97 -3.57 -1.54 -9.59
CA ILE A 97 -4.39 -0.60 -10.36
C ILE A 97 -3.68 -0.20 -11.66
N SER A 98 -2.41 0.18 -11.56
CA SER A 98 -1.62 0.58 -12.73
C SER A 98 -1.48 -0.53 -13.77
N LYS A 99 -1.19 -1.75 -13.35
CA LYS A 99 -1.07 -2.91 -14.23
C LYS A 99 -2.38 -3.31 -14.89
N ASP A 100 -3.45 -3.35 -14.11
CA ASP A 100 -4.79 -3.70 -14.61
C ASP A 100 -5.30 -2.64 -15.59
N ALA A 101 -5.09 -1.36 -15.30
CA ALA A 101 -5.42 -0.26 -16.20
C ALA A 101 -4.68 -0.34 -17.54
N GLN A 102 -3.42 -0.76 -17.54
CA GLN A 102 -2.65 -0.99 -18.76
C GLN A 102 -3.23 -2.15 -19.58
N LYS A 103 -3.61 -3.25 -18.95
CA LYS A 103 -4.25 -4.38 -19.63
C LYS A 103 -5.57 -4.00 -20.32
N LEU A 104 -6.35 -3.15 -19.67
CA LEU A 104 -7.65 -2.70 -20.16
C LEU A 104 -7.55 -1.47 -21.08
N ASN A 105 -6.34 -0.98 -21.37
CA ASN A 105 -6.09 0.25 -22.14
C ASN A 105 -6.83 1.48 -21.58
N ILE A 106 -6.94 1.57 -20.26
CA ILE A 106 -7.53 2.73 -19.58
C ILE A 106 -6.56 3.90 -19.68
N ASN A 107 -7.10 5.09 -20.02
CA ASN A 107 -6.29 6.29 -20.15
C ASN A 107 -5.58 6.61 -18.82
N LYS A 108 -4.27 6.91 -18.90
CA LYS A 108 -3.44 7.23 -17.74
C LYS A 108 -3.98 8.38 -16.88
N PHE A 109 -4.57 9.40 -17.50
CA PHE A 109 -5.17 10.53 -16.77
C PHE A 109 -6.40 10.10 -15.95
N LEU A 110 -7.22 9.20 -16.51
CA LEU A 110 -8.36 8.64 -15.81
C LEU A 110 -7.92 7.72 -14.65
N CYS A 111 -6.80 7.02 -14.81
CA CYS A 111 -6.20 6.17 -13.80
C CYS A 111 -5.46 6.97 -12.69
N ALA A 112 -4.94 8.15 -13.01
CA ALA A 112 -4.21 8.98 -12.05
C ALA A 112 -5.08 9.39 -10.85
N PHE A 113 -6.35 9.69 -11.08
CA PHE A 113 -7.27 10.08 -10.01
C PHE A 113 -7.44 9.00 -8.93
N PRO A 114 -7.85 7.77 -9.24
CA PRO A 114 -7.93 6.72 -8.22
C PRO A 114 -6.57 6.37 -7.60
N LEU A 115 -5.44 6.51 -8.31
CA LEU A 115 -4.12 6.30 -7.75
C LEU A 115 -3.77 7.33 -6.66
N ILE A 116 -4.08 8.62 -6.88
CA ILE A 116 -3.89 9.67 -5.87
C ILE A 116 -4.75 9.38 -4.63
N ILE A 117 -6.00 8.98 -4.83
CA ILE A 117 -6.88 8.63 -3.73
C ILE A 117 -6.38 7.37 -3.00
N THR A 118 -5.86 6.37 -3.73
CA THR A 118 -5.29 5.15 -3.13
C THR A 118 -4.07 5.46 -2.26
N TYR A 119 -3.24 6.41 -2.68
CA TYR A 119 -2.13 6.88 -1.84
C TYR A 119 -2.60 7.42 -0.50
N LEU A 120 -3.68 8.19 -0.48
CA LEU A 120 -4.22 8.82 0.72
C LEU A 120 -5.12 7.86 1.52
N ILE A 121 -6.06 7.22 0.83
CA ILE A 121 -7.08 6.34 1.43
C ILE A 121 -7.30 5.15 0.52
N GLY A 122 -6.49 4.09 0.70
CA GLY A 122 -6.47 2.91 -0.15
C GLY A 122 -7.84 2.34 -0.54
N PRO A 123 -8.75 2.03 0.42
CA PRO A 123 -10.05 1.43 0.10
C PRO A 123 -10.94 2.30 -0.80
N ILE A 124 -10.92 3.61 -0.64
CA ILE A 124 -11.71 4.51 -1.49
C ILE A 124 -11.12 4.58 -2.89
N GLY A 125 -9.80 4.63 -3.00
CA GLY A 125 -9.11 4.67 -4.29
C GLY A 125 -9.38 3.42 -5.12
N ILE A 126 -9.30 2.23 -4.52
CA ILE A 126 -9.61 0.97 -5.22
C ILE A 126 -11.08 0.89 -5.62
N PHE A 127 -11.99 1.37 -4.79
CA PHE A 127 -13.42 1.41 -5.10
C PHE A 127 -13.70 2.30 -6.33
N ILE A 128 -13.14 3.51 -6.37
CA ILE A 128 -13.26 4.43 -7.51
C ILE A 128 -12.68 3.77 -8.78
N TYR A 129 -11.49 3.18 -8.66
CA TYR A 129 -10.88 2.48 -9.79
C TYR A 129 -11.76 1.34 -10.28
N TRP A 130 -12.37 0.57 -9.38
CA TRP A 130 -13.23 -0.54 -9.72
C TRP A 130 -14.49 -0.10 -10.47
N LEU A 131 -15.09 1.04 -10.11
CA LEU A 131 -16.17 1.64 -10.87
C LEU A 131 -15.73 1.97 -12.31
N ILE A 132 -14.56 2.59 -12.47
CA ILE A 132 -13.99 2.88 -13.80
C ILE A 132 -13.78 1.57 -14.58
N ARG A 133 -13.19 0.58 -13.92
CA ARG A 133 -12.85 -0.73 -14.50
C ARG A 133 -14.05 -1.45 -15.09
N ILE A 134 -15.21 -1.41 -14.45
CA ILE A 134 -16.45 -2.07 -14.93
C ILE A 134 -16.84 -1.55 -16.31
N PHE A 135 -16.70 -0.26 -16.58
CA PHE A 135 -17.03 0.32 -17.89
C PHE A 135 -16.09 -0.17 -19.00
N TYR A 136 -14.85 -0.50 -18.68
CA TYR A 136 -13.86 -0.97 -19.65
C TYR A 136 -13.84 -2.49 -19.80
N SER A 137 -13.87 -3.24 -18.71
CA SER A 137 -13.77 -4.70 -18.72
C SER A 137 -15.11 -5.39 -18.98
N LYS A 138 -16.23 -4.74 -18.65
CA LYS A 138 -17.59 -5.33 -18.66
C LYS A 138 -17.70 -6.61 -17.80
N ARG A 139 -16.77 -6.83 -16.88
CA ARG A 139 -16.67 -7.99 -16.00
C ARG A 139 -16.46 -7.57 -14.55
N ILE A 140 -16.96 -8.38 -13.63
CA ILE A 140 -16.85 -8.15 -12.19
C ILE A 140 -15.59 -8.80 -11.60
N SER A 141 -15.00 -9.78 -12.31
CA SER A 141 -13.79 -10.50 -11.84
C SER A 141 -12.60 -9.56 -11.67
N LEU A 142 -11.83 -9.76 -10.58
CA LEU A 142 -10.59 -9.03 -10.32
C LEU A 142 -9.40 -9.55 -11.14
N TYR A 143 -9.50 -10.78 -11.62
CA TYR A 143 -8.42 -11.48 -12.32
C TYR A 143 -8.92 -11.98 -13.66
N GLU A 144 -8.57 -11.29 -14.72
CA GLU A 144 -8.54 -11.83 -16.09
C GLU A 144 -7.76 -10.93 -17.03
#